data_16ec0a8e35b89bdcff83ad4de09c6aaa
#
_entry.id   16ec0a8e35b89bdcff83ad4de09c6aaa
#
_cell.length_a   1.000
_cell.length_b   1.000
_cell.length_c   1.000
_cell.angle_alpha   90.00
_cell.angle_beta   90.00
_cell.angle_gamma   90.00
#
_symmetry.space_group_name_H-M   'P 1'
#
loop_
_entity.id
_entity.type
_entity.pdbx_description
1 polymer ?
#
loop_
_entity_poly.entity_id
_entity_poly.type
_entity_poly.pdbx_seq_one_letter_code
_entity_poly.pdbx_strand_id
1 'polypeptide(L)'
;MRGPFAVTSMVLLLACLLTPAVSAAPADAAPCGGDFASWLQGVKQEAAGKGISQAAIQAALGGVSYDPGIIARDHAQGVFRQSFEQFSGRMVPPRLARGRRMMLQYASPLSRIEQQYGVPGSVLVAIWGLETDFGADSGHFPTIRALASLAYDCRRPDKVRGELIAALQIVDRGDMSPADMHGAWAGEIGQTQFLPSSYLKYAVGRDLIHNPTNALASTANYLKGYGWQRGQPWGEGTANFQVLLQWNSSQVYTKTVAYFAQRLAGVAGQ
;
A
#
# COMPACT_ATOMS: atom_id res chain seq x y z
N MET A 1 33.96 51.66 -72.99
CA MET A 1 34.25 52.15 -71.63
C MET A 1 33.15 51.72 -70.71
N ARG A 2 33.38 50.65 -69.95
CA ARG A 2 32.40 50.10 -69.07
C ARG A 2 33.09 49.91 -67.69
N GLY A 3 32.58 50.63 -66.67
CA GLY A 3 33.08 50.50 -65.29
C GLY A 3 32.44 49.31 -64.53
N PRO A 4 33.10 48.81 -63.52
CA PRO A 4 32.61 47.66 -62.81
C PRO A 4 31.66 47.97 -61.67
N PHE A 5 30.61 47.18 -61.58
CA PHE A 5 29.65 47.18 -60.43
C PHE A 5 30.26 46.50 -59.24
N ALA A 6 30.29 47.19 -58.10
CA ALA A 6 30.60 46.60 -56.79
C ALA A 6 29.35 45.97 -56.18
N VAL A 7 29.41 44.69 -55.87
CA VAL A 7 28.39 43.94 -55.13
C VAL A 7 28.75 43.95 -53.67
N THR A 8 27.96 44.65 -52.86
CA THR A 8 28.11 44.71 -51.43
C THR A 8 27.32 43.49 -50.79
N SER A 9 28.04 42.47 -50.30
CA SER A 9 27.43 41.35 -49.60
C SER A 9 27.09 41.79 -48.16
N MET A 10 25.80 41.78 -47.84
CA MET A 10 25.27 42.04 -46.51
C MET A 10 25.23 40.67 -45.75
N VAL A 11 26.12 40.47 -44.78
CA VAL A 11 26.14 39.29 -43.91
C VAL A 11 25.13 39.55 -42.79
N LEU A 12 24.01 38.80 -42.79
CA LEU A 12 23.06 38.76 -41.68
C LEU A 12 23.66 37.85 -40.56
N LEU A 13 24.06 38.44 -39.44
CA LEU A 13 24.38 37.72 -38.21
C LEU A 13 23.09 37.31 -37.50
N LEU A 14 22.76 36.02 -37.56
CA LEU A 14 21.66 35.40 -36.80
C LEU A 14 22.15 35.16 -35.37
N ALA A 15 21.81 36.03 -34.44
CA ALA A 15 22.09 35.81 -33.01
C ALA A 15 21.13 34.76 -32.44
N CYS A 16 21.60 33.52 -32.26
CA CYS A 16 20.91 32.48 -31.49
C CYS A 16 20.89 32.89 -30.02
N LEU A 17 19.75 33.33 -29.51
CA LEU A 17 19.49 33.47 -28.07
C LEU A 17 19.37 32.10 -27.44
N LEU A 18 20.44 31.60 -26.89
CA LEU A 18 20.45 30.44 -25.98
C LEU A 18 19.83 30.89 -24.67
N THR A 19 18.54 30.56 -24.46
CA THR A 19 17.92 30.65 -23.14
C THR A 19 18.49 29.54 -22.26
N PRO A 20 19.08 29.85 -21.11
CA PRO A 20 19.50 28.80 -20.19
C PRO A 20 18.27 28.03 -19.71
N ALA A 21 18.25 26.71 -19.93
CA ALA A 21 17.31 25.80 -19.29
C ALA A 21 17.57 25.86 -17.77
N VAL A 22 16.70 26.50 -17.03
CA VAL A 22 16.71 26.45 -15.58
C VAL A 22 16.40 25.01 -15.18
N SER A 23 17.44 24.23 -14.87
CA SER A 23 17.30 22.91 -14.24
C SER A 23 16.68 23.16 -12.86
N ALA A 24 15.38 22.88 -12.70
CA ALA A 24 14.76 22.86 -11.38
C ALA A 24 15.50 21.82 -10.54
N ALA A 25 16.11 22.24 -9.43
CA ALA A 25 16.63 21.32 -8.43
C ALA A 25 15.49 20.39 -7.96
N PRO A 26 15.76 19.11 -7.64
CA PRO A 26 14.75 18.24 -7.07
C PRO A 26 14.16 18.93 -5.83
N ALA A 27 12.83 19.08 -5.80
CA ALA A 27 12.16 19.69 -4.67
C ALA A 27 12.44 18.81 -3.44
N ASP A 28 13.13 19.35 -2.45
CA ASP A 28 13.32 18.69 -1.17
C ASP A 28 11.94 18.31 -0.61
N ALA A 29 11.85 17.10 -0.05
CA ALA A 29 10.61 16.63 0.55
C ALA A 29 10.14 17.65 1.58
N ALA A 30 8.91 18.16 1.44
CA ALA A 30 8.37 19.13 2.37
C ALA A 30 8.45 18.56 3.81
N PRO A 31 8.91 19.34 4.79
CA PRO A 31 8.96 18.89 6.17
C PRO A 31 7.55 18.54 6.67
N CYS A 32 7.44 17.81 7.77
CA CYS A 32 6.17 17.57 8.44
C CYS A 32 5.71 18.82 9.23
N GLY A 33 4.42 18.94 9.55
CA GLY A 33 3.86 20.01 10.38
C GLY A 33 3.74 21.37 9.66
N GLY A 34 3.48 22.41 10.43
CA GLY A 34 3.29 23.77 9.91
C GLY A 34 1.86 24.05 9.40
N ASP A 35 1.73 24.83 8.33
CA ASP A 35 0.46 25.01 7.65
C ASP A 35 0.19 23.83 6.68
N PHE A 36 -0.94 23.13 6.89
CA PHE A 36 -1.26 21.94 6.10
C PHE A 36 -1.40 22.22 4.61
N ALA A 37 -1.96 23.37 4.23
CA ALA A 37 -2.13 23.71 2.82
C ALA A 37 -0.77 23.94 2.13
N SER A 38 0.14 24.65 2.78
CA SER A 38 1.51 24.85 2.31
C SER A 38 2.29 23.55 2.22
N TRP A 39 2.19 22.70 3.26
CA TRP A 39 2.79 21.36 3.25
C TRP A 39 2.26 20.50 2.10
N LEU A 40 0.94 20.49 1.86
CA LEU A 40 0.31 19.72 0.79
C LEU A 40 0.77 20.21 -0.60
N GLN A 41 1.05 21.49 -0.78
CA GLN A 41 1.65 22.00 -2.03
C GLN A 41 3.06 21.43 -2.23
N GLY A 42 3.88 21.32 -1.17
CA GLY A 42 5.17 20.64 -1.23
C GLY A 42 5.04 19.16 -1.63
N VAL A 43 4.04 18.44 -1.12
CA VAL A 43 3.73 17.06 -1.53
C VAL A 43 3.39 16.98 -3.01
N LYS A 44 2.56 17.91 -3.52
CA LYS A 44 2.19 17.96 -4.95
C LYS A 44 3.41 18.20 -5.84
N GLN A 45 4.32 19.08 -5.42
CA GLN A 45 5.57 19.34 -6.15
C GLN A 45 6.49 18.12 -6.16
N GLU A 46 6.64 17.45 -5.01
CA GLU A 46 7.41 16.20 -4.93
C GLU A 46 6.82 15.12 -5.84
N ALA A 47 5.50 14.92 -5.80
CA ALA A 47 4.81 13.96 -6.65
C ALA A 47 5.05 14.23 -8.14
N ALA A 48 4.96 15.51 -8.56
CA ALA A 48 5.28 15.94 -9.93
C ALA A 48 6.75 15.67 -10.28
N GLY A 49 7.68 15.97 -9.36
CA GLY A 49 9.11 15.67 -9.52
C GLY A 49 9.42 14.19 -9.64
N LYS A 50 8.56 13.32 -9.11
CA LYS A 50 8.63 11.85 -9.27
C LYS A 50 7.90 11.34 -10.54
N GLY A 51 7.42 12.22 -11.40
CA GLY A 51 6.81 11.88 -12.67
C GLY A 51 5.32 11.55 -12.61
N ILE A 52 4.64 11.78 -11.47
CA ILE A 52 3.19 11.59 -11.35
C ILE A 52 2.48 12.72 -12.09
N SER A 53 1.49 12.40 -12.93
CA SER A 53 0.78 13.37 -13.76
C SER A 53 0.01 14.39 -12.91
N GLN A 54 -0.09 15.62 -13.43
CA GLN A 54 -0.88 16.69 -12.79
C GLN A 54 -2.35 16.30 -12.64
N ALA A 55 -2.89 15.51 -13.57
CA ALA A 55 -4.26 15.01 -13.50
C ALA A 55 -4.46 14.09 -12.28
N ALA A 56 -3.54 13.14 -12.06
CA ALA A 56 -3.60 12.25 -10.90
C ALA A 56 -3.39 13.01 -9.58
N ILE A 57 -2.42 13.93 -9.53
CA ILE A 57 -2.17 14.79 -8.37
C ILE A 57 -3.41 15.60 -8.01
N GLN A 58 -4.04 16.23 -9.00
CA GLN A 58 -5.24 17.04 -8.77
C GLN A 58 -6.44 16.17 -8.36
N ALA A 59 -6.64 15.02 -9.00
CA ALA A 59 -7.71 14.10 -8.65
C ALA A 59 -7.57 13.57 -7.22
N ALA A 60 -6.34 13.25 -6.81
CA ALA A 60 -6.07 12.65 -5.50
C ALA A 60 -5.94 13.68 -4.36
N LEU A 61 -5.27 14.81 -4.61
CA LEU A 61 -4.92 15.80 -3.57
C LEU A 61 -5.70 17.13 -3.68
N GLY A 62 -6.57 17.28 -4.68
CA GLY A 62 -7.27 18.54 -4.93
C GLY A 62 -8.22 18.99 -3.83
N GLY A 63 -8.80 18.06 -3.08
CA GLY A 63 -9.76 18.33 -2.00
C GLY A 63 -9.35 17.75 -0.65
N VAL A 64 -8.09 17.34 -0.49
CA VAL A 64 -7.62 16.69 0.75
C VAL A 64 -7.48 17.72 1.87
N SER A 65 -8.07 17.41 3.01
CA SER A 65 -7.97 18.15 4.26
C SER A 65 -7.37 17.29 5.36
N TYR A 66 -6.72 17.93 6.32
CA TYR A 66 -6.22 17.29 7.53
C TYR A 66 -7.35 16.66 8.35
N ASP A 67 -7.11 15.46 8.88
CA ASP A 67 -8.07 14.73 9.70
C ASP A 67 -7.51 14.44 11.10
N PRO A 68 -7.86 15.25 12.10
CA PRO A 68 -7.37 15.06 13.48
C PRO A 68 -7.89 13.77 14.11
N GLY A 69 -9.02 13.21 13.63
CA GLY A 69 -9.55 11.94 14.11
C GLY A 69 -8.67 10.75 13.73
N ILE A 70 -8.00 10.79 12.58
CA ILE A 70 -6.99 9.81 12.18
C ILE A 70 -5.77 9.88 13.10
N ILE A 71 -5.29 11.08 13.41
CA ILE A 71 -4.14 11.28 14.30
C ILE A 71 -4.46 10.83 15.73
N ALA A 72 -5.65 11.14 16.23
CA ALA A 72 -6.08 10.65 17.53
C ALA A 72 -6.08 9.11 17.62
N ARG A 73 -6.49 8.42 16.56
CA ARG A 73 -6.42 6.95 16.47
C ARG A 73 -4.97 6.44 16.43
N ASP A 74 -4.09 7.11 15.67
CA ASP A 74 -2.67 6.75 15.59
C ASP A 74 -1.97 6.89 16.95
N HIS A 75 -2.29 7.91 17.71
CA HIS A 75 -1.73 8.14 19.04
C HIS A 75 -2.33 7.22 20.13
N ALA A 76 -3.59 6.76 19.93
CA ALA A 76 -4.30 5.91 20.90
C ALA A 76 -3.93 4.42 20.80
N GLN A 77 -2.93 4.01 20.01
CA GLN A 77 -2.57 2.60 19.81
C GLN A 77 -2.04 1.91 21.08
N GLY A 78 -2.94 1.57 22.00
CA GLY A 78 -2.67 0.71 23.16
C GLY A 78 -2.91 -0.79 22.92
N VAL A 79 -3.33 -1.19 21.71
CA VAL A 79 -3.85 -2.53 21.40
C VAL A 79 -2.80 -3.65 21.51
N PHE A 80 -1.50 -3.33 21.41
CA PHE A 80 -0.41 -4.32 21.38
C PHE A 80 0.07 -4.80 22.77
N ARG A 81 -0.67 -4.50 23.85
CA ARG A 81 -0.34 -4.95 25.21
C ARG A 81 -1.05 -6.26 25.63
N GLN A 82 -1.86 -6.86 24.74
CA GLN A 82 -2.56 -8.11 25.04
C GLN A 82 -1.63 -9.32 24.89
N SER A 83 -1.84 -10.35 25.72
CA SER A 83 -1.16 -11.63 25.51
C SER A 83 -1.71 -12.34 24.26
N PHE A 84 -0.95 -13.33 23.76
CA PHE A 84 -1.41 -14.17 22.64
C PHE A 84 -2.74 -14.86 22.96
N GLU A 85 -2.90 -15.38 24.17
CA GLU A 85 -4.11 -16.11 24.63
C GLU A 85 -5.32 -15.18 24.62
N GLN A 86 -5.17 -13.94 25.12
CA GLN A 86 -6.24 -12.94 25.13
C GLN A 86 -6.63 -12.54 23.71
N PHE A 87 -5.65 -12.25 22.87
CA PHE A 87 -5.90 -11.80 21.51
C PHE A 87 -6.46 -12.92 20.64
N SER A 88 -5.82 -14.10 20.61
CA SER A 88 -6.27 -15.25 19.81
C SER A 88 -7.61 -15.80 20.29
N GLY A 89 -7.83 -15.85 21.61
CA GLY A 89 -9.09 -16.28 22.21
C GLY A 89 -10.28 -15.39 21.85
N ARG A 90 -10.04 -14.10 21.61
CA ARG A 90 -11.05 -13.16 21.15
C ARG A 90 -11.23 -13.19 19.64
N MET A 91 -10.13 -13.30 18.86
CA MET A 91 -10.16 -13.11 17.41
C MET A 91 -10.54 -14.38 16.64
N VAL A 92 -10.07 -15.57 17.08
CA VAL A 92 -10.16 -16.79 16.26
C VAL A 92 -11.52 -17.49 16.40
N PRO A 93 -12.09 -17.74 17.61
CA PRO A 93 -13.32 -18.51 17.74
C PRO A 93 -14.50 -17.99 16.92
N PRO A 94 -14.82 -16.68 16.91
CA PRO A 94 -15.95 -16.16 16.15
C PRO A 94 -15.76 -16.26 14.63
N ARG A 95 -14.50 -16.37 14.16
CA ARG A 95 -14.15 -16.44 12.73
C ARG A 95 -13.99 -17.86 12.20
N LEU A 96 -13.82 -18.86 13.07
CA LEU A 96 -13.45 -20.21 12.65
C LEU A 96 -14.48 -20.87 11.72
N ALA A 97 -15.76 -20.79 12.06
CA ALA A 97 -16.83 -21.38 11.26
C ALA A 97 -16.94 -20.67 9.89
N ARG A 98 -16.84 -19.35 9.86
CA ARG A 98 -16.85 -18.57 8.60
C ARG A 98 -15.59 -18.86 7.79
N GLY A 99 -14.42 -18.90 8.41
CA GLY A 99 -13.16 -19.24 7.73
C GLY A 99 -13.21 -20.61 7.04
N ARG A 100 -13.77 -21.62 7.69
CA ARG A 100 -13.99 -22.95 7.06
C ARG A 100 -14.92 -22.87 5.86
N ARG A 101 -16.00 -22.06 5.93
CA ARG A 101 -16.86 -21.83 4.75
C ARG A 101 -16.09 -21.13 3.62
N MET A 102 -15.24 -20.16 3.94
CA MET A 102 -14.41 -19.49 2.93
C MET A 102 -13.40 -20.45 2.28
N MET A 103 -12.79 -21.36 3.07
CA MET A 103 -11.93 -22.41 2.52
C MET A 103 -12.66 -23.28 1.48
N LEU A 104 -13.92 -23.63 1.73
CA LEU A 104 -14.74 -24.41 0.78
C LEU A 104 -15.19 -23.56 -0.42
N GLN A 105 -15.70 -22.35 -0.17
CA GLN A 105 -16.21 -21.46 -1.21
C GLN A 105 -15.12 -21.07 -2.21
N TYR A 106 -13.89 -20.84 -1.74
CA TYR A 106 -12.75 -20.45 -2.55
C TYR A 106 -11.76 -21.60 -2.80
N ALA A 107 -12.18 -22.87 -2.65
CA ALA A 107 -11.29 -24.02 -2.77
C ALA A 107 -10.51 -24.04 -4.09
N SER A 108 -11.18 -23.82 -5.23
CA SER A 108 -10.54 -23.81 -6.56
C SER A 108 -9.54 -22.63 -6.73
N PRO A 109 -9.88 -21.35 -6.46
CA PRO A 109 -8.90 -20.28 -6.47
C PRO A 109 -7.76 -20.50 -5.47
N LEU A 110 -8.02 -20.93 -4.25
CA LEU A 110 -6.97 -21.19 -3.24
C LEU A 110 -6.00 -22.28 -3.70
N SER A 111 -6.50 -23.36 -4.30
CA SER A 111 -5.63 -24.41 -4.86
C SER A 111 -4.71 -23.88 -5.96
N ARG A 112 -5.23 -23.05 -6.88
CA ARG A 112 -4.40 -22.42 -7.93
C ARG A 112 -3.34 -21.49 -7.33
N ILE A 113 -3.72 -20.67 -6.33
CA ILE A 113 -2.81 -19.76 -5.64
C ILE A 113 -1.70 -20.54 -4.92
N GLU A 114 -2.05 -21.61 -4.21
CA GLU A 114 -1.08 -22.47 -3.54
C GLU A 114 -0.13 -23.15 -4.53
N GLN A 115 -0.64 -23.64 -5.67
CA GLN A 115 0.19 -24.19 -6.74
C GLN A 115 1.18 -23.15 -7.29
N GLN A 116 0.77 -21.90 -7.44
CA GLN A 116 1.59 -20.84 -8.02
C GLN A 116 2.60 -20.27 -7.03
N TYR A 117 2.17 -19.99 -5.80
CA TYR A 117 2.96 -19.24 -4.82
C TYR A 117 3.53 -20.11 -3.69
N GLY A 118 2.99 -21.32 -3.47
CA GLY A 118 3.42 -22.23 -2.42
C GLY A 118 2.84 -21.91 -1.04
N VAL A 119 1.94 -20.94 -0.93
CA VAL A 119 1.33 -20.50 0.33
C VAL A 119 0.00 -21.25 0.52
N PRO A 120 -0.18 -22.01 1.62
CA PRO A 120 -1.42 -22.75 1.87
C PRO A 120 -2.64 -21.83 1.97
N GLY A 121 -3.76 -22.26 1.40
CA GLY A 121 -5.03 -21.52 1.46
C GLY A 121 -5.47 -21.18 2.88
N SER A 122 -5.17 -22.05 3.84
CA SER A 122 -5.47 -21.82 5.27
C SER A 122 -4.77 -20.59 5.85
N VAL A 123 -3.51 -20.32 5.43
CA VAL A 123 -2.75 -19.13 5.84
C VAL A 123 -3.39 -17.86 5.25
N LEU A 124 -3.75 -17.91 3.98
CA LEU A 124 -4.37 -16.77 3.28
C LEU A 124 -5.73 -16.43 3.88
N VAL A 125 -6.56 -17.43 4.15
CA VAL A 125 -7.89 -17.25 4.75
C VAL A 125 -7.77 -16.78 6.22
N ALA A 126 -6.74 -17.22 6.97
CA ALA A 126 -6.48 -16.71 8.31
C ALA A 126 -6.13 -15.22 8.32
N ILE A 127 -5.24 -14.78 7.42
CA ILE A 127 -4.92 -13.36 7.24
C ILE A 127 -6.18 -12.59 6.87
N TRP A 128 -6.90 -13.00 5.84
CA TRP A 128 -8.13 -12.37 5.38
C TRP A 128 -9.17 -12.21 6.49
N GLY A 129 -9.33 -13.26 7.31
CA GLY A 129 -10.25 -13.23 8.44
C GLY A 129 -9.83 -12.24 9.53
N LEU A 130 -8.55 -12.14 9.84
CA LEU A 130 -8.04 -11.23 10.88
C LEU A 130 -7.99 -9.78 10.42
N GLU A 131 -7.74 -9.52 9.13
CA GLU A 131 -7.66 -8.16 8.59
C GLU A 131 -9.04 -7.51 8.44
N THR A 132 -9.99 -8.21 7.81
CA THR A 132 -11.24 -7.58 7.38
C THR A 132 -12.49 -8.42 7.64
N ASP A 133 -12.40 -9.44 8.50
CA ASP A 133 -13.49 -10.41 8.69
C ASP A 133 -13.99 -10.99 7.35
N PHE A 134 -13.06 -11.43 6.51
CA PHE A 134 -13.30 -11.98 5.17
C PHE A 134 -13.98 -10.95 4.23
N GLY A 135 -13.48 -9.74 4.21
CA GLY A 135 -13.96 -8.64 3.38
C GLY A 135 -15.26 -7.98 3.87
N ALA A 136 -15.77 -8.36 5.05
CA ALA A 136 -16.99 -7.76 5.59
C ALA A 136 -16.76 -6.36 6.15
N ASP A 137 -15.54 -6.07 6.62
CA ASP A 137 -15.14 -4.76 7.14
C ASP A 137 -13.72 -4.43 6.65
N SER A 138 -13.63 -3.92 5.44
CA SER A 138 -12.36 -3.48 4.85
C SER A 138 -11.97 -2.05 5.27
N GLY A 139 -12.78 -1.42 6.13
CA GLY A 139 -12.63 -0.02 6.50
C GLY A 139 -13.29 0.92 5.46
N HIS A 140 -13.51 2.15 5.90
CA HIS A 140 -14.21 3.17 5.10
C HIS A 140 -13.48 4.51 5.10
N PHE A 141 -12.24 4.54 5.59
CA PHE A 141 -11.44 5.77 5.57
C PHE A 141 -10.89 6.00 4.16
N PRO A 142 -11.03 7.22 3.60
CA PRO A 142 -10.37 7.57 2.35
C PRO A 142 -8.86 7.47 2.51
N THR A 143 -8.23 6.50 1.83
CA THR A 143 -6.81 6.14 1.98
C THR A 143 -5.88 7.33 1.80
N ILE A 144 -6.12 8.14 0.75
CA ILE A 144 -5.25 9.29 0.45
C ILE A 144 -5.34 10.35 1.56
N ARG A 145 -6.54 10.65 2.08
CA ARG A 145 -6.72 11.58 3.20
C ARG A 145 -6.07 11.06 4.48
N ALA A 146 -6.20 9.76 4.74
CA ALA A 146 -5.56 9.11 5.88
C ALA A 146 -4.04 9.24 5.80
N LEU A 147 -3.45 8.87 4.66
CA LEU A 147 -2.01 8.96 4.44
C LEU A 147 -1.49 10.40 4.46
N ALA A 148 -2.24 11.36 3.89
CA ALA A 148 -1.86 12.77 3.95
C ALA A 148 -1.84 13.29 5.39
N SER A 149 -2.86 12.95 6.20
CA SER A 149 -2.90 13.35 7.61
C SER A 149 -1.76 12.74 8.42
N LEU A 150 -1.49 11.45 8.24
CA LEU A 150 -0.42 10.73 8.93
C LEU A 150 0.99 11.16 8.47
N ALA A 151 1.18 11.51 7.19
CA ALA A 151 2.45 12.01 6.68
C ALA A 151 2.75 13.44 7.12
N TYR A 152 1.69 14.23 7.36
CA TYR A 152 1.81 15.57 7.93
C TYR A 152 2.16 15.54 9.42
N ASP A 153 1.72 14.53 10.17
CA ASP A 153 2.09 14.30 11.56
C ASP A 153 3.57 13.90 11.68
N CYS A 154 4.35 14.59 12.50
CA CYS A 154 5.80 14.42 12.59
C CYS A 154 6.25 13.12 13.28
N ARG A 155 5.37 12.19 13.57
CA ARG A 155 5.70 10.94 14.26
C ARG A 155 6.44 9.93 13.37
N ARG A 156 6.04 9.79 12.10
CA ARG A 156 6.61 8.84 11.11
C ARG A 156 6.56 9.41 9.70
N PRO A 157 7.00 10.66 9.48
CA PRO A 157 6.70 11.39 8.25
C PRO A 157 7.22 10.69 7.01
N ASP A 158 8.48 10.27 6.98
CA ASP A 158 9.12 9.71 5.78
C ASP A 158 8.46 8.40 5.32
N LYS A 159 8.18 7.49 6.28
CA LYS A 159 7.53 6.21 5.96
C LYS A 159 6.15 6.43 5.35
N VAL A 160 5.31 7.24 6.01
CA VAL A 160 3.94 7.46 5.58
C VAL A 160 3.89 8.31 4.31
N ARG A 161 4.84 9.23 4.13
CA ARG A 161 4.98 9.98 2.89
C ARG A 161 5.30 9.08 1.71
N GLY A 162 6.15 8.07 1.89
CA GLY A 162 6.39 7.06 0.88
C GLY A 162 5.11 6.31 0.47
N GLU A 163 4.25 5.97 1.43
CA GLU A 163 2.96 5.34 1.16
C GLU A 163 1.99 6.29 0.45
N LEU A 164 1.98 7.58 0.79
CA LEU A 164 1.17 8.59 0.09
C LEU A 164 1.60 8.72 -1.37
N ILE A 165 2.89 8.80 -1.65
CA ILE A 165 3.41 8.84 -3.03
C ILE A 165 3.05 7.55 -3.78
N ALA A 166 3.17 6.38 -3.14
CA ALA A 166 2.75 5.11 -3.73
C ALA A 166 1.23 5.09 -4.06
N ALA A 167 0.39 5.65 -3.20
CA ALA A 167 -1.04 5.79 -3.47
C ALA A 167 -1.31 6.69 -4.69
N LEU A 168 -0.58 7.80 -4.84
CA LEU A 168 -0.67 8.65 -6.01
C LEU A 168 -0.22 7.94 -7.30
N GLN A 169 0.81 7.08 -7.23
CA GLN A 169 1.25 6.25 -8.36
C GLN A 169 0.17 5.23 -8.78
N ILE A 170 -0.56 4.65 -7.84
CA ILE A 170 -1.70 3.75 -8.13
C ILE A 170 -2.79 4.49 -8.91
N VAL A 171 -3.10 5.73 -8.50
CA VAL A 171 -4.06 6.59 -9.20
C VAL A 171 -3.56 6.95 -10.60
N ASP A 172 -2.29 7.34 -10.72
CA ASP A 172 -1.66 7.75 -11.98
C ASP A 172 -1.62 6.61 -13.02
N ARG A 173 -1.42 5.37 -12.56
CA ARG A 173 -1.50 4.15 -13.39
C ARG A 173 -2.93 3.81 -13.82
N GLY A 174 -3.94 4.47 -13.27
CA GLY A 174 -5.34 4.15 -13.48
C GLY A 174 -5.75 2.77 -12.90
N ASP A 175 -5.01 2.28 -11.91
CA ASP A 175 -5.32 1.01 -11.25
C ASP A 175 -6.53 1.15 -10.31
N MET A 176 -6.69 2.35 -9.70
CA MET A 176 -7.76 2.64 -8.75
C MET A 176 -8.05 4.16 -8.75
N SER A 177 -9.31 4.56 -8.68
CA SER A 177 -9.65 5.97 -8.51
C SER A 177 -9.46 6.41 -7.04
N PRO A 178 -9.19 7.70 -6.76
CA PRO A 178 -9.16 8.20 -5.38
C PRO A 178 -10.45 7.94 -4.61
N ALA A 179 -11.59 7.95 -5.29
CA ALA A 179 -12.90 7.71 -4.71
C ALA A 179 -13.10 6.25 -4.29
N ASP A 180 -12.46 5.30 -4.98
CA ASP A 180 -12.54 3.86 -4.67
C ASP A 180 -11.49 3.44 -3.62
N MET A 181 -10.46 4.27 -3.38
CA MET A 181 -9.40 3.99 -2.42
C MET A 181 -9.89 4.16 -0.98
N HIS A 182 -10.44 3.11 -0.43
CA HIS A 182 -10.87 3.06 0.97
C HIS A 182 -10.24 1.87 1.70
N GLY A 183 -10.00 2.05 2.98
CA GLY A 183 -9.43 1.01 3.83
C GLY A 183 -9.47 1.38 5.31
N ALA A 184 -8.56 0.83 6.09
CA ALA A 184 -8.40 1.21 7.49
C ALA A 184 -7.84 2.63 7.63
N TRP A 185 -7.86 3.14 8.84
CA TRP A 185 -7.45 4.52 9.16
C TRP A 185 -5.95 4.79 8.94
N ALA A 186 -5.11 3.76 8.86
CA ALA A 186 -3.67 3.92 8.63
C ALA A 186 -3.29 3.91 7.14
N GLY A 187 -4.28 3.91 6.24
CA GLY A 187 -4.06 4.09 4.80
C GLY A 187 -3.88 2.80 4.01
N GLU A 188 -4.24 1.67 4.62
CA GLU A 188 -4.27 0.36 3.96
C GLU A 188 -5.41 0.28 2.95
N ILE A 189 -5.30 -0.67 1.99
CA ILE A 189 -6.23 -0.85 0.87
C ILE A 189 -6.74 -2.29 0.82
N GLY A 190 -8.05 -2.43 0.64
CA GLY A 190 -8.70 -3.68 0.24
C GLY A 190 -8.80 -4.75 1.32
N GLN A 191 -9.17 -5.95 0.89
CA GLN A 191 -9.65 -7.00 1.78
C GLN A 191 -8.57 -7.64 2.68
N THR A 192 -7.31 -7.49 2.34
CA THR A 192 -6.18 -7.94 3.15
C THR A 192 -5.28 -6.80 3.61
N GLN A 193 -5.77 -5.56 3.55
CA GLN A 193 -5.16 -4.37 4.12
C GLN A 193 -3.72 -4.12 3.62
N PHE A 194 -3.55 -4.08 2.29
CA PHE A 194 -2.28 -3.75 1.65
C PHE A 194 -1.91 -2.29 1.85
N LEU A 195 -0.66 -2.03 2.20
CA LEU A 195 -0.09 -0.69 2.04
C LEU A 195 0.07 -0.38 0.53
N PRO A 196 -0.07 0.88 0.11
CA PRO A 196 0.09 1.26 -1.30
C PRO A 196 1.40 0.81 -1.94
N SER A 197 2.53 0.92 -1.22
CA SER A 197 3.82 0.43 -1.70
C SER A 197 3.84 -1.09 -1.92
N SER A 198 3.18 -1.83 -1.04
CA SER A 198 3.01 -3.28 -1.18
C SER A 198 2.09 -3.63 -2.35
N TYR A 199 1.04 -2.84 -2.57
CA TYR A 199 0.17 -2.96 -3.75
C TYR A 199 0.99 -2.82 -5.04
N LEU A 200 1.77 -1.76 -5.18
CA LEU A 200 2.60 -1.51 -6.37
C LEU A 200 3.54 -2.67 -6.68
N LYS A 201 4.04 -3.35 -5.65
CA LYS A 201 5.05 -4.40 -5.78
C LYS A 201 4.46 -5.80 -5.94
N TYR A 202 3.34 -6.08 -5.27
CA TYR A 202 2.85 -7.45 -5.10
C TYR A 202 1.42 -7.68 -5.57
N ALA A 203 0.66 -6.66 -5.97
CA ALA A 203 -0.72 -6.85 -6.41
C ALA A 203 -0.80 -7.80 -7.62
N VAL A 204 -1.74 -8.72 -7.54
CA VAL A 204 -2.14 -9.63 -8.62
C VAL A 204 -3.55 -9.23 -9.04
N GLY A 205 -3.67 -8.65 -10.24
CA GLY A 205 -4.86 -7.92 -10.65
C GLY A 205 -4.92 -6.52 -10.01
N ARG A 206 -5.94 -5.75 -10.36
CA ARG A 206 -6.06 -4.35 -9.91
C ARG A 206 -7.02 -4.18 -8.73
N ASP A 207 -8.07 -4.97 -8.69
CA ASP A 207 -9.12 -4.86 -7.68
C ASP A 207 -8.84 -5.78 -6.49
N LEU A 208 -8.33 -5.21 -5.41
CA LEU A 208 -8.15 -5.85 -4.12
C LEU A 208 -9.29 -5.53 -3.14
N ILE A 209 -10.23 -4.66 -3.55
CA ILE A 209 -11.35 -4.22 -2.73
C ILE A 209 -12.56 -5.14 -2.92
N HIS A 210 -12.97 -5.38 -4.17
CA HIS A 210 -14.18 -6.14 -4.48
C HIS A 210 -13.90 -7.57 -4.96
N ASN A 211 -12.62 -7.89 -5.28
CA ASN A 211 -12.23 -9.21 -5.76
C ASN A 211 -11.38 -9.98 -4.73
N PRO A 212 -12.00 -10.87 -3.93
CA PRO A 212 -11.29 -11.66 -2.93
C PRO A 212 -10.16 -12.52 -3.51
N THR A 213 -10.35 -13.06 -4.72
CA THR A 213 -9.31 -13.89 -5.37
C THR A 213 -8.06 -13.07 -5.66
N ASN A 214 -8.20 -11.84 -6.14
CA ASN A 214 -7.06 -10.94 -6.35
C ASN A 214 -6.37 -10.59 -5.03
N ALA A 215 -7.13 -10.29 -3.97
CA ALA A 215 -6.58 -9.99 -2.65
C ALA A 215 -5.79 -11.18 -2.08
N LEU A 216 -6.34 -12.39 -2.14
CA LEU A 216 -5.68 -13.62 -1.68
C LEU A 216 -4.42 -13.96 -2.51
N ALA A 217 -4.49 -13.82 -3.84
CA ALA A 217 -3.35 -14.03 -4.72
C ALA A 217 -2.23 -13.00 -4.46
N SER A 218 -2.59 -11.75 -4.23
CA SER A 218 -1.65 -10.69 -3.88
C SER A 218 -0.96 -10.96 -2.53
N THR A 219 -1.73 -11.42 -1.53
CA THR A 219 -1.18 -11.83 -0.23
C THR A 219 -0.19 -12.98 -0.38
N ALA A 220 -0.53 -13.99 -1.19
CA ALA A 220 0.37 -15.11 -1.48
C ALA A 220 1.64 -14.64 -2.22
N ASN A 221 1.51 -13.73 -3.20
CA ASN A 221 2.65 -13.16 -3.91
C ASN A 221 3.56 -12.34 -2.98
N TYR A 222 2.98 -11.58 -2.06
CA TYR A 222 3.72 -10.87 -1.01
C TYR A 222 4.54 -11.84 -0.16
N LEU A 223 3.90 -12.86 0.42
CA LEU A 223 4.57 -13.84 1.28
C LEU A 223 5.68 -14.60 0.52
N LYS A 224 5.42 -15.00 -0.74
CA LYS A 224 6.44 -15.59 -1.61
C LYS A 224 7.61 -14.62 -1.84
N GLY A 225 7.33 -13.36 -2.10
CA GLY A 225 8.34 -12.31 -2.30
C GLY A 225 9.25 -12.06 -1.10
N TYR A 226 8.76 -12.36 0.10
CA TYR A 226 9.52 -12.33 1.35
C TYR A 226 10.14 -13.69 1.74
N GLY A 227 10.09 -14.69 0.86
CA GLY A 227 10.82 -15.95 1.03
C GLY A 227 10.00 -17.09 1.62
N TRP A 228 8.66 -17.09 1.45
CA TRP A 228 7.82 -18.23 1.86
C TRP A 228 8.31 -19.55 1.25
N GLN A 229 8.52 -20.52 2.09
CA GLN A 229 9.00 -21.85 1.72
C GLN A 229 7.83 -22.84 1.62
N ARG A 230 7.57 -23.31 0.41
CA ARG A 230 6.51 -24.30 0.13
C ARG A 230 6.69 -25.56 0.97
N GLY A 231 5.60 -26.04 1.56
CA GLY A 231 5.58 -27.31 2.31
C GLY A 231 6.28 -27.25 3.67
N GLN A 232 6.88 -26.10 4.03
CA GLN A 232 7.48 -25.94 5.35
C GLN A 232 6.44 -25.41 6.35
N PRO A 233 6.59 -25.72 7.65
CA PRO A 233 5.71 -25.25 8.71
C PRO A 233 5.79 -23.71 8.86
N TRP A 234 4.73 -23.14 9.46
CA TRP A 234 4.59 -21.69 9.68
C TRP A 234 4.38 -21.31 11.16
N GLY A 235 4.60 -22.25 12.09
CA GLY A 235 4.55 -21.99 13.51
C GLY A 235 5.74 -21.15 14.01
N GLU A 236 5.67 -20.73 15.25
CA GLU A 236 6.75 -19.97 15.89
C GLU A 236 8.11 -20.68 15.76
N GLY A 237 9.17 -19.92 15.50
CA GLY A 237 10.52 -20.45 15.32
C GLY A 237 10.85 -20.95 13.91
N THR A 238 9.88 -21.01 12.99
CA THR A 238 10.12 -21.47 11.60
C THR A 238 10.47 -20.33 10.65
N ALA A 239 11.04 -20.65 9.48
CA ALA A 239 11.33 -19.68 8.44
C ALA A 239 10.06 -18.96 7.93
N ASN A 240 8.96 -19.70 7.73
CA ASN A 240 7.69 -19.11 7.29
C ASN A 240 7.06 -18.22 8.36
N PHE A 241 7.32 -18.45 9.64
CA PHE A 241 6.92 -17.51 10.70
C PHE A 241 7.63 -16.16 10.57
N GLN A 242 8.92 -16.16 10.20
CA GLN A 242 9.66 -14.93 9.93
C GLN A 242 9.10 -14.17 8.72
N VAL A 243 8.59 -14.89 7.72
CA VAL A 243 7.88 -14.29 6.58
C VAL A 243 6.54 -13.67 7.03
N LEU A 244 5.78 -14.32 7.90
CA LEU A 244 4.55 -13.74 8.46
C LEU A 244 4.83 -12.46 9.27
N LEU A 245 5.99 -12.35 9.93
CA LEU A 245 6.41 -11.11 10.61
C LEU A 245 6.71 -9.95 9.64
N GLN A 246 6.97 -10.22 8.36
CA GLN A 246 7.06 -9.17 7.34
C GLN A 246 5.66 -8.63 6.97
N TRP A 247 4.63 -9.47 7.06
CA TRP A 247 3.24 -9.04 6.89
C TRP A 247 2.81 -8.10 8.04
N ASN A 248 3.05 -8.52 9.27
CA ASN A 248 2.78 -7.73 10.46
C ASN A 248 3.82 -8.02 11.55
N SER A 249 4.57 -7.01 11.95
CA SER A 249 5.67 -7.15 12.92
C SER A 249 5.24 -7.50 14.35
N SER A 250 3.94 -7.48 14.66
CA SER A 250 3.42 -7.88 15.97
C SER A 250 3.51 -9.39 16.15
N GLN A 251 4.33 -9.83 17.10
CA GLN A 251 4.44 -11.24 17.49
C GLN A 251 3.08 -11.86 17.86
N VAL A 252 2.27 -11.12 18.61
CA VAL A 252 0.93 -11.57 19.03
C VAL A 252 0.02 -11.80 17.83
N TYR A 253 0.02 -10.86 16.90
CA TYR A 253 -0.76 -11.00 15.66
C TYR A 253 -0.26 -12.17 14.82
N THR A 254 1.04 -12.26 14.57
CA THR A 254 1.64 -13.31 13.75
C THR A 254 1.41 -14.72 14.33
N LYS A 255 1.57 -14.89 15.64
CA LYS A 255 1.19 -16.15 16.34
C LYS A 255 -0.30 -16.46 16.13
N THR A 256 -1.16 -15.45 16.15
CA THR A 256 -2.60 -15.63 15.94
C THR A 256 -2.92 -16.03 14.50
N VAL A 257 -2.25 -15.46 13.50
CA VAL A 257 -2.36 -15.91 12.10
C VAL A 257 -1.96 -17.38 11.99
N ALA A 258 -0.79 -17.75 12.53
CA ALA A 258 -0.28 -19.12 12.49
C ALA A 258 -1.24 -20.12 13.17
N TYR A 259 -1.72 -19.79 14.35
CA TYR A 259 -2.72 -20.59 15.08
C TYR A 259 -4.03 -20.73 14.33
N PHE A 260 -4.57 -19.63 13.79
CA PHE A 260 -5.82 -19.67 13.04
C PHE A 260 -5.68 -20.50 11.74
N ALA A 261 -4.57 -20.36 11.03
CA ALA A 261 -4.26 -21.15 9.85
C ALA A 261 -4.20 -22.67 10.18
N GLN A 262 -3.60 -23.07 11.30
CA GLN A 262 -3.59 -24.47 11.77
C GLN A 262 -5.00 -24.99 12.05
N ARG A 263 -5.84 -24.18 12.71
CA ARG A 263 -7.24 -24.55 13.01
C ARG A 263 -8.09 -24.68 11.74
N LEU A 264 -7.79 -23.91 10.69
CA LEU A 264 -8.45 -24.00 9.37
C LEU A 264 -7.98 -25.23 8.59
N ALA A 265 -6.70 -25.56 8.66
CA ALA A 265 -6.13 -26.75 8.02
C ALA A 265 -6.57 -28.07 8.66
N GLY A 266 -7.25 -28.03 9.81
CA GLY A 266 -7.65 -29.22 10.56
C GLY A 266 -6.51 -29.87 11.34
N VAL A 267 -5.34 -29.26 11.38
CA VAL A 267 -4.19 -29.72 12.19
C VAL A 267 -4.42 -29.26 13.62
N ALA A 268 -4.58 -30.21 14.54
CA ALA A 268 -4.54 -29.93 15.97
C ALA A 268 -3.18 -29.31 16.30
N GLY A 269 -3.18 -28.19 17.04
CA GLY A 269 -1.97 -27.42 17.31
C GLY A 269 -0.80 -28.29 17.79
N GLN A 270 0.32 -28.15 17.10
CA GLN A 270 1.63 -28.55 17.60
C GLN A 270 2.24 -27.42 18.37
#